data_bc62957268e849f284c209a64a831139
#
_entry.id   bc62957268e849f284c209a64a831139
#
_cell.length_a   1.000
_cell.length_b   1.000
_cell.length_c   1.000
_cell.angle_alpha   90.00
_cell.angle_beta   90.00
_cell.angle_gamma   90.00
#
_symmetry.space_group_name_H-M   'P 1'
#
loop_
_entity.id
_entity.type
_entity.pdbx_description
1 polymer ?
#
loop_
_entity_poly.entity_id
_entity_poly.type
_entity_poly.pdbx_seq_one_letter_code
_entity_poly.pdbx_strand_id
1 'polypeptide(L)'
;MSFIEKLKPLAKKVEEEIRHYFDEIIEHVKPLGGFPLRYYSDIGDYILRGGKRLRPSLVLVAFDAVKRSEKEEKGNIKRASLPLEFLHNASLLHDDVIDLDELRWGEKTFHVQYRDWHTKYATNLVFKDPDHFGVSMAILAGDLVWSLGLNAFFTSGFNGEPLIKAVNYFNTAYNEIIDGLILELDFTCKKAEVTEKDYFEVIRLKTAVLFEKACLIGAILGGGSEKQIDALSKYAMAMGKAFQIRDDILGSFGVVETTGKGADSDIKTNKKTILVIKTFQEASKEQKKVLGNVLGNQNSTPEEIDMVRDIMRETGALAYSEKKAEKFVKIAKTSLEEAEPPLEKKAVDWLTELVNFVVERAY
;
A
#
# COMPACT_ATOMS: atom_id res chain seq x y z
N MET A 1 22.87 12.39 1.60
CA MET A 1 22.33 11.17 0.96
C MET A 1 20.83 11.24 1.15
N SER A 2 20.04 11.17 0.07
CA SER A 2 18.57 11.21 0.16
C SER A 2 18.04 9.94 0.82
N PHE A 3 16.84 9.99 1.41
CA PHE A 3 16.20 8.76 1.97
C PHE A 3 16.08 7.66 0.92
N ILE A 4 15.77 8.00 -0.33
CA ILE A 4 15.67 7.02 -1.44
C ILE A 4 16.98 6.26 -1.65
N GLU A 5 18.13 6.92 -1.52
CA GLU A 5 19.42 6.24 -1.63
C GLU A 5 19.67 5.26 -0.49
N LYS A 6 19.14 5.54 0.71
CA LYS A 6 19.21 4.63 1.86
C LYS A 6 18.22 3.46 1.76
N LEU A 7 17.10 3.65 1.09
CA LEU A 7 16.10 2.61 0.85
C LEU A 7 16.57 1.61 -0.22
N LYS A 8 17.25 2.07 -1.28
CA LYS A 8 17.69 1.23 -2.40
C LYS A 8 18.38 -0.08 -2.00
N PRO A 9 19.34 -0.11 -1.05
CA PRO A 9 19.98 -1.36 -0.65
C PRO A 9 19.03 -2.37 -0.01
N LEU A 10 18.04 -1.91 0.76
CA LEU A 10 17.03 -2.78 1.37
C LEU A 10 16.05 -3.29 0.30
N ALA A 11 15.57 -2.40 -0.57
CA ALA A 11 14.71 -2.77 -1.68
C ALA A 11 15.37 -3.82 -2.58
N LYS A 12 16.66 -3.66 -2.89
CA LYS A 12 17.43 -4.63 -3.69
C LYS A 12 17.49 -6.00 -3.01
N LYS A 13 17.75 -6.08 -1.69
CA LYS A 13 17.75 -7.33 -0.94
C LYS A 13 16.38 -8.04 -1.00
N VAL A 14 15.31 -7.27 -0.94
CA VAL A 14 13.94 -7.80 -1.05
C VAL A 14 13.67 -8.31 -2.47
N GLU A 15 14.04 -7.57 -3.50
CA GLU A 15 13.86 -7.99 -4.90
C GLU A 15 14.67 -9.24 -5.25
N GLU A 16 15.90 -9.36 -4.75
CA GLU A 16 16.70 -10.57 -4.88
C GLU A 16 16.02 -11.77 -4.21
N GLU A 17 15.42 -11.58 -3.03
CA GLU A 17 14.67 -12.65 -2.35
C GLU A 17 13.36 -12.99 -3.07
N ILE A 18 12.64 -12.00 -3.64
CA ILE A 18 11.45 -12.25 -4.47
C ILE A 18 11.83 -13.11 -5.67
N ARG A 19 12.90 -12.78 -6.39
CA ARG A 19 13.37 -13.57 -7.54
C ARG A 19 13.70 -14.99 -7.14
N HIS A 20 14.50 -15.17 -6.08
CA HIS A 20 14.84 -16.49 -5.57
C HIS A 20 13.61 -17.31 -5.18
N TYR A 21 12.62 -16.68 -4.54
CA TYR A 21 11.36 -17.32 -4.18
C TYR A 21 10.56 -17.76 -5.42
N PHE A 22 10.47 -16.90 -6.43
CA PHE A 22 9.81 -17.27 -7.68
C PHE A 22 10.56 -18.32 -8.49
N ASP A 23 11.88 -18.36 -8.45
CA ASP A 23 12.66 -19.45 -9.07
C ASP A 23 12.28 -20.81 -8.46
N GLU A 24 12.15 -20.89 -7.12
CA GLU A 24 11.67 -22.12 -6.44
C GLU A 24 10.26 -22.51 -6.87
N ILE A 25 9.33 -21.54 -6.97
CA ILE A 25 7.95 -21.77 -7.39
C ILE A 25 7.90 -22.24 -8.84
N ILE A 26 8.64 -21.61 -9.74
CA ILE A 26 8.69 -21.95 -11.17
C ILE A 26 9.16 -23.38 -11.36
N GLU A 27 10.21 -23.83 -10.64
CA GLU A 27 10.67 -25.23 -10.71
C GLU A 27 9.57 -26.21 -10.24
N HIS A 28 8.78 -25.84 -9.23
CA HIS A 28 7.67 -26.65 -8.76
C HIS A 28 6.51 -26.73 -9.76
N VAL A 29 6.21 -25.63 -10.46
CA VAL A 29 5.09 -25.51 -11.41
C VAL A 29 5.47 -26.05 -12.80
N LYS A 30 6.75 -26.12 -13.13
CA LYS A 30 7.28 -26.56 -14.42
C LYS A 30 6.66 -27.87 -14.98
N PRO A 31 6.38 -28.90 -14.16
CA PRO A 31 5.72 -30.10 -14.64
C PRO A 31 4.29 -29.88 -15.16
N LEU A 32 3.60 -28.82 -14.77
CA LEU A 32 2.25 -28.49 -15.28
C LEU A 32 2.30 -27.91 -16.71
N GLY A 33 3.48 -27.46 -17.17
CA GLY A 33 3.76 -26.98 -18.51
C GLY A 33 2.96 -25.74 -18.94
N GLY A 34 3.19 -25.33 -20.17
CA GLY A 34 2.36 -24.39 -20.95
C GLY A 34 1.83 -23.17 -20.22
N PHE A 35 0.51 -23.06 -20.15
CA PHE A 35 -0.19 -21.89 -19.60
C PHE A 35 0.00 -21.69 -18.09
N PRO A 36 -0.04 -22.70 -17.21
CA PRO A 36 0.25 -22.50 -15.79
C PRO A 36 1.63 -21.94 -15.54
N LEU A 37 2.68 -22.47 -16.19
CA LEU A 37 4.04 -21.96 -16.04
C LEU A 37 4.14 -20.49 -16.41
N ARG A 38 3.56 -20.09 -17.56
CA ARG A 38 3.46 -18.70 -17.97
C ARG A 38 2.75 -17.84 -16.92
N TYR A 39 1.62 -18.30 -16.41
CA TYR A 39 0.81 -17.55 -15.44
C TYR A 39 1.59 -17.20 -14.17
N TYR A 40 2.34 -18.15 -13.61
CA TYR A 40 3.20 -17.89 -12.46
C TYR A 40 4.37 -16.95 -12.79
N SER A 41 4.94 -17.05 -14.00
CA SER A 41 5.97 -16.10 -14.45
C SER A 41 5.41 -14.68 -14.58
N ASP A 42 4.22 -14.52 -15.18
CA ASP A 42 3.56 -13.22 -15.33
C ASP A 42 3.22 -12.59 -13.97
N ILE A 43 2.87 -13.39 -12.94
CA ILE A 43 2.69 -12.92 -11.56
C ILE A 43 4.01 -12.43 -10.97
N GLY A 44 5.10 -13.18 -11.13
CA GLY A 44 6.42 -12.77 -10.68
C GLY A 44 6.86 -11.44 -11.30
N ASP A 45 6.65 -11.30 -12.60
CA ASP A 45 6.93 -10.07 -13.34
C ASP A 45 6.07 -8.90 -12.86
N TYR A 46 4.76 -9.12 -12.60
CA TYR A 46 3.88 -8.10 -12.04
C TYR A 46 4.38 -7.59 -10.69
N ILE A 47 4.75 -8.48 -9.76
CA ILE A 47 5.26 -8.11 -8.44
C ILE A 47 6.59 -7.34 -8.56
N LEU A 48 7.45 -7.71 -9.51
CA LEU A 48 8.76 -7.08 -9.70
C LEU A 48 8.72 -5.78 -10.51
N ARG A 49 7.63 -5.51 -11.23
CA ARG A 49 7.49 -4.39 -12.16
C ARG A 49 7.62 -3.01 -11.52
N GLY A 50 7.14 -2.83 -10.29
CA GLY A 50 7.12 -1.52 -9.64
C GLY A 50 7.13 -1.58 -8.12
N GLY A 51 7.12 -0.40 -7.50
CA GLY A 51 7.07 -0.25 -6.05
C GLY A 51 8.43 0.05 -5.42
N LYS A 52 8.39 0.76 -4.29
CA LYS A 52 9.59 1.16 -3.51
C LYS A 52 10.00 0.12 -2.46
N ARG A 53 9.30 -0.99 -2.35
CA ARG A 53 9.53 -2.06 -1.35
C ARG A 53 9.56 -1.53 0.10
N LEU A 54 8.75 -0.50 0.40
CA LEU A 54 8.74 0.11 1.73
C LEU A 54 8.28 -0.86 2.82
N ARG A 55 7.22 -1.63 2.57
CA ARG A 55 6.65 -2.54 3.57
C ARG A 55 7.60 -3.67 3.96
N PRO A 56 8.18 -4.45 3.03
CA PRO A 56 9.17 -5.44 3.40
C PRO A 56 10.44 -4.82 3.98
N SER A 57 10.87 -3.63 3.52
CA SER A 57 12.00 -2.92 4.13
C SER A 57 11.73 -2.54 5.59
N LEU A 58 10.49 -2.17 5.94
CA LEU A 58 10.09 -1.93 7.32
C LEU A 58 10.16 -3.19 8.19
N VAL A 59 9.79 -4.36 7.64
CA VAL A 59 9.97 -5.63 8.37
C VAL A 59 11.45 -5.81 8.73
N LEU A 60 12.37 -5.61 7.75
CA LEU A 60 13.81 -5.75 7.98
C LEU A 60 14.33 -4.76 9.02
N VAL A 61 13.94 -3.49 8.91
CA VAL A 61 14.39 -2.44 9.84
C VAL A 61 13.81 -2.64 11.24
N ALA A 62 12.54 -3.02 11.36
CA ALA A 62 11.94 -3.30 12.67
C ALA A 62 12.54 -4.53 13.35
N PHE A 63 12.91 -5.55 12.58
CA PHE A 63 13.66 -6.71 13.08
C PHE A 63 15.02 -6.27 13.64
N ASP A 64 15.79 -5.51 12.86
CA ASP A 64 17.10 -5.01 13.29
C ASP A 64 17.00 -4.05 14.49
N ALA A 65 15.89 -3.29 14.59
CA ALA A 65 15.65 -2.33 15.67
C ALA A 65 15.59 -2.98 17.07
N VAL A 66 15.10 -4.22 17.16
CA VAL A 66 14.89 -4.94 18.42
C VAL A 66 15.89 -6.07 18.67
N LYS A 67 16.62 -6.46 17.62
CA LYS A 67 17.54 -7.61 17.66
C LYS A 67 18.62 -7.45 18.73
N ARG A 68 18.71 -8.40 19.64
CA ARG A 68 19.66 -8.36 20.78
C ARG A 68 21.00 -9.00 20.49
N SER A 69 21.13 -9.90 19.51
CA SER A 69 22.36 -10.66 19.24
C SER A 69 22.37 -11.24 17.83
N GLU A 70 23.53 -11.19 17.16
CA GLU A 70 23.74 -11.83 15.84
C GLU A 70 23.71 -13.37 15.91
N LYS A 71 23.89 -13.96 17.11
CA LYS A 71 24.00 -15.42 17.28
C LYS A 71 22.68 -16.17 17.29
N GLU A 72 21.53 -15.47 17.25
CA GLU A 72 20.19 -16.07 17.38
C GLU A 72 19.33 -15.94 16.11
N GLU A 73 19.91 -15.76 14.94
CA GLU A 73 19.14 -15.78 13.68
C GLU A 73 18.62 -17.21 13.40
N LYS A 74 17.40 -17.48 13.85
CA LYS A 74 16.70 -18.77 13.66
C LYS A 74 15.91 -18.86 12.36
N GLY A 75 16.07 -17.90 11.42
CA GLY A 75 15.33 -17.88 10.17
C GLY A 75 15.82 -16.80 9.19
N ASN A 76 15.27 -16.83 7.96
CA ASN A 76 15.54 -15.85 6.90
C ASN A 76 14.54 -14.70 6.99
N ILE A 77 14.91 -13.57 7.61
CA ILE A 77 14.04 -12.40 7.74
C ILE A 77 13.70 -11.78 6.37
N LYS A 78 14.54 -11.91 5.35
CA LYS A 78 14.22 -11.44 4.00
C LYS A 78 13.03 -12.25 3.45
N ARG A 79 13.04 -13.57 3.59
CA ARG A 79 11.92 -14.45 3.22
C ARG A 79 10.66 -14.09 4.04
N ALA A 80 10.78 -13.90 5.35
CA ALA A 80 9.68 -13.51 6.22
C ALA A 80 9.16 -12.08 6.00
N SER A 81 9.85 -11.24 5.23
CA SER A 81 9.37 -9.91 4.83
C SER A 81 8.49 -9.93 3.58
N LEU A 82 8.59 -10.97 2.73
CA LEU A 82 7.84 -11.09 1.47
C LEU A 82 6.32 -11.12 1.66
N PRO A 83 5.76 -11.76 2.72
CA PRO A 83 4.30 -11.80 2.90
C PRO A 83 3.62 -10.45 2.79
N LEU A 84 4.19 -9.40 3.37
CA LEU A 84 3.60 -8.05 3.35
C LEU A 84 3.67 -7.39 1.96
N GLU A 85 4.71 -7.69 1.18
CA GLU A 85 4.79 -7.24 -0.21
C GLU A 85 3.79 -8.01 -1.09
N PHE A 86 3.66 -9.31 -0.86
CA PHE A 86 2.72 -10.14 -1.60
C PHE A 86 1.27 -9.78 -1.26
N LEU A 87 0.94 -9.56 0.03
CA LEU A 87 -0.37 -9.09 0.43
C LEU A 87 -0.72 -7.75 -0.24
N HIS A 88 0.24 -6.82 -0.27
CA HIS A 88 0.04 -5.55 -0.97
C HIS A 88 -0.20 -5.75 -2.47
N ASN A 89 0.59 -6.59 -3.15
CA ASN A 89 0.39 -6.85 -4.58
C ASN A 89 -0.91 -7.62 -4.85
N ALA A 90 -1.32 -8.53 -3.97
CA ALA A 90 -2.62 -9.20 -4.04
C ALA A 90 -3.77 -8.19 -3.97
N SER A 91 -3.71 -7.23 -3.02
CA SER A 91 -4.71 -6.17 -2.95
C SER A 91 -4.72 -5.28 -4.20
N LEU A 92 -3.55 -4.97 -4.80
CA LEU A 92 -3.49 -4.20 -6.04
C LEU A 92 -4.08 -4.94 -7.23
N LEU A 93 -3.88 -6.26 -7.34
CA LEU A 93 -4.49 -7.09 -8.39
C LEU A 93 -6.02 -7.05 -8.33
N HIS A 94 -6.59 -7.07 -7.12
CA HIS A 94 -8.03 -6.97 -6.92
C HIS A 94 -8.54 -5.53 -7.07
N ASP A 95 -7.81 -4.53 -6.53
CA ASP A 95 -8.14 -3.10 -6.68
C ASP A 95 -8.21 -2.70 -8.15
N ASP A 96 -7.26 -3.13 -9.00
CA ASP A 96 -7.24 -2.84 -10.45
C ASP A 96 -8.52 -3.32 -11.15
N VAL A 97 -9.09 -4.43 -10.71
CA VAL A 97 -10.36 -4.96 -11.23
C VAL A 97 -11.55 -4.15 -10.70
N ILE A 98 -11.55 -3.81 -9.41
CA ILE A 98 -12.63 -3.08 -8.75
C ILE A 98 -12.72 -1.64 -9.30
N ASP A 99 -11.56 -0.99 -9.48
CA ASP A 99 -11.45 0.39 -9.94
C ASP A 99 -11.51 0.51 -11.47
N LEU A 100 -11.51 -0.60 -12.21
CA LEU A 100 -11.42 -0.67 -13.67
C LEU A 100 -10.18 0.04 -14.22
N ASP A 101 -9.06 -0.03 -13.49
CA ASP A 101 -7.80 0.57 -13.88
C ASP A 101 -7.16 -0.20 -15.06
N GLU A 102 -6.91 0.47 -16.18
CA GLU A 102 -6.26 -0.18 -17.34
C GLU A 102 -4.73 -0.21 -17.24
N LEU A 103 -4.13 0.72 -16.50
CA LEU A 103 -2.69 0.86 -16.36
C LEU A 103 -2.27 0.96 -14.89
N ARG A 104 -1.16 0.29 -14.56
CA ARG A 104 -0.46 0.41 -13.28
C ARG A 104 1.05 0.51 -13.53
N TRP A 105 1.68 1.54 -12.94
CA TRP A 105 3.11 1.88 -13.17
C TRP A 105 3.46 2.05 -14.66
N GLY A 106 2.51 2.56 -15.46
CA GLY A 106 2.69 2.80 -16.89
C GLY A 106 2.52 1.56 -17.78
N GLU A 107 2.21 0.41 -17.20
CA GLU A 107 1.98 -0.85 -17.89
C GLU A 107 0.54 -1.34 -17.72
N LYS A 108 0.08 -2.24 -18.60
CA LYS A 108 -1.25 -2.85 -18.52
C LYS A 108 -1.44 -3.57 -17.18
N THR A 109 -2.60 -3.35 -16.54
CA THR A 109 -3.01 -4.12 -15.38
C THR A 109 -3.18 -5.61 -15.72
N PHE A 110 -3.17 -6.47 -14.72
CA PHE A 110 -3.14 -7.91 -14.95
C PHE A 110 -4.39 -8.40 -15.69
N HIS A 111 -5.57 -7.88 -15.34
CA HIS A 111 -6.82 -8.24 -16.04
C HIS A 111 -6.82 -7.77 -17.51
N VAL A 112 -6.28 -6.60 -17.82
CA VAL A 112 -6.14 -6.10 -19.20
C VAL A 112 -5.14 -6.95 -19.98
N GLN A 113 -4.02 -7.33 -19.37
CA GLN A 113 -3.02 -8.20 -20.00
C GLN A 113 -3.65 -9.54 -20.42
N TYR A 114 -4.47 -10.15 -19.57
CA TYR A 114 -5.11 -11.44 -19.86
C TYR A 114 -6.35 -11.31 -20.76
N ARG A 115 -7.08 -10.20 -20.72
CA ARG A 115 -8.09 -9.85 -21.73
C ARG A 115 -7.48 -9.84 -23.15
N ASP A 116 -6.37 -9.14 -23.30
CA ASP A 116 -5.70 -9.01 -24.60
C ASP A 116 -5.07 -10.33 -25.04
N TRP A 117 -4.51 -11.10 -24.10
CA TRP A 117 -4.01 -12.45 -24.39
C TRP A 117 -5.13 -13.36 -24.91
N HIS A 118 -6.30 -13.36 -24.25
CA HIS A 118 -7.46 -14.14 -24.68
C HIS A 118 -7.91 -13.73 -26.08
N THR A 119 -8.08 -12.44 -26.32
CA THR A 119 -8.46 -11.91 -27.65
C THR A 119 -7.52 -12.41 -28.76
N LYS A 120 -6.23 -12.52 -28.46
CA LYS A 120 -5.20 -12.89 -29.45
C LYS A 120 -5.07 -14.39 -29.68
N TYR A 121 -5.22 -15.21 -28.64
CA TYR A 121 -4.83 -16.63 -28.68
C TYR A 121 -5.98 -17.61 -28.48
N ALA A 122 -7.15 -17.21 -28.01
CA ALA A 122 -8.26 -18.10 -27.82
C ALA A 122 -8.91 -18.48 -29.15
N THR A 123 -8.92 -19.78 -29.46
CA THR A 123 -9.42 -20.29 -30.76
C THR A 123 -10.71 -21.07 -30.66
N ASN A 124 -11.02 -21.66 -29.50
CA ASN A 124 -12.25 -22.45 -29.26
C ASN A 124 -12.84 -22.08 -27.89
N LEU A 125 -13.97 -21.36 -27.90
CA LEU A 125 -14.37 -20.56 -26.78
C LEU A 125 -15.56 -21.17 -26.01
N VAL A 126 -15.27 -21.86 -24.93
CA VAL A 126 -16.19 -21.95 -23.80
C VAL A 126 -16.28 -20.61 -23.07
N PHE A 127 -15.15 -19.93 -22.89
CA PHE A 127 -15.05 -18.57 -22.35
C PHE A 127 -15.06 -17.57 -23.52
N LYS A 128 -16.23 -16.99 -23.84
CA LYS A 128 -16.41 -16.14 -25.03
C LYS A 128 -16.08 -14.67 -24.80
N ASP A 129 -16.12 -14.23 -23.54
CA ASP A 129 -15.93 -12.83 -23.14
C ASP A 129 -14.48 -12.60 -22.67
N PRO A 130 -13.66 -11.84 -23.44
CA PRO A 130 -12.28 -11.55 -23.06
C PRO A 130 -12.16 -10.75 -21.75
N ASP A 131 -13.07 -9.80 -21.51
CA ASP A 131 -13.04 -9.00 -20.26
C ASP A 131 -13.30 -9.88 -19.05
N HIS A 132 -14.31 -10.73 -19.11
CA HIS A 132 -14.58 -11.69 -18.05
C HIS A 132 -13.43 -12.69 -17.84
N PHE A 133 -12.75 -13.12 -18.90
CA PHE A 133 -11.55 -13.95 -18.79
C PHE A 133 -10.43 -13.19 -18.05
N GLY A 134 -10.15 -11.95 -18.46
CA GLY A 134 -9.14 -11.11 -17.82
C GLY A 134 -9.41 -10.90 -16.33
N VAL A 135 -10.65 -10.55 -15.97
CA VAL A 135 -11.10 -10.42 -14.57
C VAL A 135 -10.89 -11.71 -13.79
N SER A 136 -11.30 -12.86 -14.35
CA SER A 136 -11.13 -14.16 -13.70
C SER A 136 -9.66 -14.49 -13.41
N MET A 137 -8.77 -14.18 -14.36
CA MET A 137 -7.33 -14.38 -14.18
C MET A 137 -6.75 -13.47 -13.10
N ALA A 138 -7.21 -12.21 -12.99
CA ALA A 138 -6.73 -11.30 -11.96
C ALA A 138 -7.22 -11.69 -10.55
N ILE A 139 -8.46 -12.16 -10.41
CA ILE A 139 -8.98 -12.70 -9.13
C ILE A 139 -8.11 -13.86 -8.68
N LEU A 140 -7.89 -14.86 -9.55
CA LEU A 140 -7.04 -16.01 -9.22
C LEU A 140 -5.59 -15.61 -8.90
N ALA A 141 -5.05 -14.57 -9.56
CA ALA A 141 -3.72 -14.07 -9.27
C ALA A 141 -3.64 -13.46 -7.87
N GLY A 142 -4.63 -12.64 -7.48
CA GLY A 142 -4.67 -12.04 -6.14
C GLY A 142 -4.73 -13.10 -5.04
N ASP A 143 -5.61 -14.12 -5.19
CA ASP A 143 -5.73 -15.23 -4.25
C ASP A 143 -4.44 -16.05 -4.16
N LEU A 144 -3.82 -16.32 -5.31
CA LEU A 144 -2.56 -17.06 -5.37
C LEU A 144 -1.43 -16.28 -4.70
N VAL A 145 -1.29 -14.97 -4.98
CA VAL A 145 -0.23 -14.12 -4.39
C VAL A 145 -0.40 -14.02 -2.88
N TRP A 146 -1.64 -13.93 -2.36
CA TRP A 146 -1.90 -14.02 -0.93
C TRP A 146 -1.42 -15.36 -0.34
N SER A 147 -1.76 -16.47 -0.98
CA SER A 147 -1.34 -17.83 -0.57
C SER A 147 0.19 -17.99 -0.60
N LEU A 148 0.86 -17.47 -1.64
CA LEU A 148 2.32 -17.45 -1.73
C LEU A 148 2.95 -16.63 -0.59
N GLY A 149 2.30 -15.53 -0.19
CA GLY A 149 2.72 -14.76 0.97
C GLY A 149 2.69 -15.59 2.25
N LEU A 150 1.61 -16.33 2.48
CA LEU A 150 1.52 -17.23 3.63
C LEU A 150 2.59 -18.33 3.60
N ASN A 151 2.83 -18.93 2.43
CA ASN A 151 3.86 -19.95 2.25
C ASN A 151 5.28 -19.41 2.51
N ALA A 152 5.56 -18.13 2.20
CA ALA A 152 6.84 -17.51 2.47
C ALA A 152 7.18 -17.45 3.97
N PHE A 153 6.18 -17.33 4.87
CA PHE A 153 6.40 -17.48 6.31
C PHE A 153 6.84 -18.88 6.68
N PHE A 154 6.16 -19.92 6.18
CA PHE A 154 6.47 -21.31 6.53
C PHE A 154 7.82 -21.78 5.98
N THR A 155 8.28 -21.17 4.88
CA THR A 155 9.60 -21.48 4.28
C THR A 155 10.72 -20.53 4.75
N SER A 156 10.42 -19.58 5.67
CA SER A 156 11.40 -18.62 6.19
C SER A 156 12.38 -19.21 7.20
N GLY A 157 12.08 -20.40 7.75
CA GLY A 157 12.88 -21.02 8.80
C GLY A 157 12.58 -20.53 10.22
N PHE A 158 11.82 -19.45 10.41
CA PHE A 158 11.29 -19.10 11.73
C PHE A 158 10.28 -20.14 12.19
N ASN A 159 10.12 -20.30 13.49
CA ASN A 159 9.21 -21.29 14.09
C ASN A 159 8.63 -20.82 15.43
N GLY A 160 7.76 -21.65 16.02
CA GLY A 160 7.18 -21.43 17.34
C GLY A 160 6.24 -20.21 17.43
N GLU A 161 6.12 -19.69 18.63
CA GLU A 161 5.17 -18.60 18.94
C GLU A 161 5.42 -17.32 18.12
N PRO A 162 6.67 -16.86 17.88
CA PRO A 162 6.90 -15.68 17.04
C PRO A 162 6.36 -15.83 15.62
N LEU A 163 6.53 -16.98 14.98
CA LEU A 163 5.98 -17.23 13.66
C LEU A 163 4.44 -17.24 13.67
N ILE A 164 3.83 -17.89 14.65
CA ILE A 164 2.36 -17.91 14.80
C ILE A 164 1.81 -16.48 14.94
N LYS A 165 2.44 -15.64 15.76
CA LYS A 165 2.07 -14.23 15.90
C LYS A 165 2.25 -13.44 14.59
N ALA A 166 3.35 -13.66 13.87
CA ALA A 166 3.60 -13.02 12.58
C ALA A 166 2.52 -13.38 11.54
N VAL A 167 2.16 -14.66 11.44
CA VAL A 167 1.07 -15.15 10.58
C VAL A 167 -0.28 -14.55 11.00
N ASN A 168 -0.56 -14.45 12.29
CA ASN A 168 -1.78 -13.80 12.78
C ASN A 168 -1.83 -12.31 12.40
N TYR A 169 -0.72 -11.56 12.50
CA TYR A 169 -0.67 -10.17 12.03
C TYR A 169 -0.90 -10.04 10.54
N PHE A 170 -0.34 -10.94 9.73
CA PHE A 170 -0.57 -10.99 8.30
C PHE A 170 -2.05 -11.22 7.97
N ASN A 171 -2.68 -12.21 8.60
CA ASN A 171 -4.09 -12.51 8.38
C ASN A 171 -5.00 -11.36 8.85
N THR A 172 -4.68 -10.74 10.00
CA THR A 172 -5.40 -9.57 10.49
C THR A 172 -5.27 -8.39 9.52
N ALA A 173 -4.07 -8.16 8.95
CA ALA A 173 -3.87 -7.13 7.93
C ALA A 173 -4.78 -7.34 6.72
N TYR A 174 -4.92 -8.57 6.26
CA TYR A 174 -5.78 -8.88 5.12
C TYR A 174 -7.25 -8.58 5.40
N ASN A 175 -7.76 -9.02 6.56
CA ASN A 175 -9.13 -8.74 6.98
C ASN A 175 -9.37 -7.23 7.10
N GLU A 176 -8.46 -6.49 7.77
CA GLU A 176 -8.59 -5.04 7.95
C GLU A 176 -8.56 -4.28 6.62
N ILE A 177 -7.75 -4.71 5.63
CA ILE A 177 -7.75 -4.11 4.28
C ILE A 177 -9.10 -4.31 3.60
N ILE A 178 -9.67 -5.52 3.68
CA ILE A 178 -10.98 -5.81 3.11
C ILE A 178 -12.07 -4.96 3.78
N ASP A 179 -12.06 -4.87 5.13
CA ASP A 179 -12.99 -4.00 5.87
C ASP A 179 -12.88 -2.54 5.43
N GLY A 180 -11.64 -2.04 5.26
CA GLY A 180 -11.39 -0.69 4.77
C GLY A 180 -11.91 -0.44 3.36
N LEU A 181 -11.75 -1.41 2.47
CA LEU A 181 -12.26 -1.35 1.10
C LEU A 181 -13.80 -1.40 1.06
N ILE A 182 -14.42 -2.27 1.86
CA ILE A 182 -15.88 -2.32 1.99
C ILE A 182 -16.44 -0.99 2.49
N LEU A 183 -15.80 -0.37 3.50
CA LEU A 183 -16.21 0.96 3.99
C LEU A 183 -16.07 2.03 2.92
N GLU A 184 -14.97 2.05 2.17
CA GLU A 184 -14.74 2.99 1.08
C GLU A 184 -15.83 2.86 0.00
N LEU A 185 -16.16 1.63 -0.41
CA LEU A 185 -17.21 1.36 -1.39
C LEU A 185 -18.60 1.76 -0.86
N ASP A 186 -18.90 1.47 0.42
CA ASP A 186 -20.15 1.89 1.06
C ASP A 186 -20.31 3.44 1.04
N PHE A 187 -19.21 4.18 1.26
CA PHE A 187 -19.23 5.65 1.19
C PHE A 187 -19.46 6.18 -0.21
N THR A 188 -19.06 5.46 -1.26
CA THR A 188 -19.38 5.85 -2.65
C THR A 188 -20.86 5.62 -2.99
N CYS A 189 -21.50 4.63 -2.37
CA CYS A 189 -22.91 4.28 -2.62
C CYS A 189 -23.90 5.13 -1.80
N LYS A 190 -23.50 5.66 -0.65
CA LYS A 190 -24.36 6.43 0.23
C LYS A 190 -24.39 7.92 -0.14
N LYS A 191 -25.59 8.53 -0.11
CA LYS A 191 -25.76 10.00 -0.19
C LYS A 191 -25.42 10.71 1.12
N ALA A 192 -25.03 9.98 2.17
CA ALA A 192 -24.66 10.54 3.46
C ALA A 192 -23.30 11.27 3.38
N GLU A 193 -23.17 12.35 4.15
CA GLU A 193 -21.88 13.04 4.31
C GLU A 193 -20.86 12.11 4.98
N VAL A 194 -19.73 11.89 4.33
CA VAL A 194 -18.58 11.21 4.91
C VAL A 194 -17.88 12.17 5.86
N THR A 195 -17.66 11.72 7.10
CA THR A 195 -17.02 12.54 8.13
C THR A 195 -15.50 12.35 8.15
N GLU A 196 -14.79 13.27 8.82
CA GLU A 196 -13.34 13.12 9.07
C GLU A 196 -13.02 11.82 9.83
N LYS A 197 -13.89 11.39 10.75
CA LYS A 197 -13.75 10.13 11.49
C LYS A 197 -13.80 8.93 10.55
N ASP A 198 -14.73 8.93 9.61
CA ASP A 198 -14.90 7.87 8.62
C ASP A 198 -13.67 7.78 7.71
N TYR A 199 -13.17 8.93 7.25
CA TYR A 199 -11.91 8.99 6.49
C TYR A 199 -10.73 8.38 7.26
N PHE A 200 -10.54 8.77 8.52
CA PHE A 200 -9.44 8.22 9.33
C PHE A 200 -9.58 6.72 9.59
N GLU A 201 -10.78 6.19 9.63
CA GLU A 201 -11.00 4.76 9.76
C GLU A 201 -10.65 4.02 8.47
N VAL A 202 -11.05 4.54 7.30
CA VAL A 202 -10.67 3.95 6.00
C VAL A 202 -9.16 3.94 5.82
N ILE A 203 -8.46 5.07 6.05
CA ILE A 203 -6.99 5.09 5.87
C ILE A 203 -6.25 4.28 6.93
N ARG A 204 -6.82 4.09 8.12
CA ARG A 204 -6.29 3.17 9.14
C ARG A 204 -6.31 1.75 8.62
N LEU A 205 -7.47 1.31 8.12
CA LEU A 205 -7.72 -0.06 7.66
C LEU A 205 -7.05 -0.36 6.31
N LYS A 206 -7.16 0.53 5.32
CA LYS A 206 -6.69 0.26 3.96
C LYS A 206 -5.18 0.50 3.79
N THR A 207 -4.61 1.50 4.49
CA THR A 207 -3.22 1.92 4.26
C THR A 207 -2.32 1.74 5.47
N ALA A 208 -2.67 2.32 6.63
CA ALA A 208 -1.76 2.36 7.77
C ALA A 208 -1.53 0.98 8.38
N VAL A 209 -2.50 0.10 8.34
CA VAL A 209 -2.40 -1.28 8.83
C VAL A 209 -1.23 -2.05 8.25
N LEU A 210 -0.96 -1.92 6.94
CA LEU A 210 0.15 -2.64 6.32
C LEU A 210 1.52 -2.16 6.83
N PHE A 211 1.66 -0.89 7.12
CA PHE A 211 2.89 -0.35 7.74
C PHE A 211 3.02 -0.81 9.20
N GLU A 212 1.90 -0.80 9.94
CA GLU A 212 1.87 -1.30 11.31
C GLU A 212 2.27 -2.77 11.36
N LYS A 213 1.61 -3.64 10.58
CA LYS A 213 1.90 -5.08 10.61
C LYS A 213 3.31 -5.39 10.11
N ALA A 214 3.86 -4.59 9.20
CA ALA A 214 5.27 -4.70 8.80
C ALA A 214 6.21 -4.51 10.00
N CYS A 215 6.01 -3.44 10.78
CA CYS A 215 6.80 -3.21 11.99
C CYS A 215 6.57 -4.29 13.06
N LEU A 216 5.32 -4.71 13.28
CA LEU A 216 4.98 -5.75 14.24
C LEU A 216 5.61 -7.11 13.90
N ILE A 217 5.54 -7.53 12.64
CA ILE A 217 6.14 -8.79 12.18
C ILE A 217 7.66 -8.76 12.37
N GLY A 218 8.32 -7.67 11.93
CA GLY A 218 9.76 -7.51 12.14
C GLY A 218 10.14 -7.56 13.61
N ALA A 219 9.46 -6.80 14.45
CA ALA A 219 9.74 -6.72 15.88
C ALA A 219 9.53 -8.07 16.61
N ILE A 220 8.45 -8.79 16.28
CA ILE A 220 8.16 -10.07 16.95
C ILE A 220 9.16 -11.16 16.55
N LEU A 221 9.51 -11.23 15.25
CA LEU A 221 10.52 -12.17 14.77
C LEU A 221 11.92 -11.83 15.27
N GLY A 222 12.21 -10.55 15.55
CA GLY A 222 13.45 -10.08 16.18
C GLY A 222 13.51 -10.27 17.71
N GLY A 223 12.43 -10.75 18.34
CA GLY A 223 12.38 -10.96 19.78
C GLY A 223 12.21 -9.67 20.59
N GLY A 224 11.53 -8.66 20.03
CA GLY A 224 11.25 -7.39 20.68
C GLY A 224 10.42 -7.55 21.97
N SER A 225 10.67 -6.66 22.95
CA SER A 225 9.83 -6.55 24.14
C SER A 225 8.45 -6.00 23.79
N GLU A 226 7.46 -6.20 24.66
CA GLU A 226 6.11 -5.65 24.47
C GLU A 226 6.13 -4.13 24.28
N LYS A 227 6.96 -3.40 25.03
CA LYS A 227 7.11 -1.94 24.87
C LYS A 227 7.76 -1.53 23.56
N GLN A 228 8.74 -2.30 23.05
CA GLN A 228 9.33 -2.07 21.74
C GLN A 228 8.31 -2.33 20.62
N ILE A 229 7.53 -3.40 20.73
CA ILE A 229 6.47 -3.76 19.78
C ILE A 229 5.38 -2.67 19.77
N ASP A 230 4.93 -2.21 20.93
CA ASP A 230 3.93 -1.13 21.06
C ASP A 230 4.44 0.20 20.46
N ALA A 231 5.68 0.58 20.77
CA ALA A 231 6.32 1.77 20.21
C ALA A 231 6.39 1.75 18.68
N LEU A 232 6.79 0.62 18.10
CA LEU A 232 6.87 0.42 16.65
C LEU A 232 5.47 0.37 16.00
N SER A 233 4.46 -0.20 16.67
CA SER A 233 3.05 -0.17 16.24
C SER A 233 2.53 1.27 16.15
N LYS A 234 2.68 2.05 17.21
CA LYS A 234 2.27 3.47 17.27
C LYS A 234 2.99 4.30 16.19
N TYR A 235 4.30 4.10 16.04
CA TYR A 235 5.11 4.73 14.99
C TYR A 235 4.52 4.47 13.61
N ALA A 236 4.34 3.20 13.27
CA ALA A 236 3.95 2.78 11.93
C ALA A 236 2.51 3.18 11.58
N MET A 237 1.60 3.10 12.57
CA MET A 237 0.22 3.56 12.41
C MET A 237 0.16 5.07 12.15
N ALA A 238 0.91 5.87 12.89
CA ALA A 238 0.97 7.31 12.69
C ALA A 238 1.63 7.66 11.34
N MET A 239 2.76 7.02 11.02
CA MET A 239 3.46 7.21 9.74
C MET A 239 2.56 6.84 8.55
N GLY A 240 1.82 5.73 8.63
CA GLY A 240 0.91 5.30 7.58
C GLY A 240 -0.25 6.29 7.33
N LYS A 241 -0.79 6.90 8.40
CA LYS A 241 -1.79 7.98 8.28
C LYS A 241 -1.20 9.23 7.65
N ALA A 242 0.00 9.65 8.05
CA ALA A 242 0.70 10.78 7.44
C ALA A 242 0.97 10.52 5.95
N PHE A 243 1.38 9.28 5.62
CA PHE A 243 1.62 8.84 4.24
C PHE A 243 0.36 9.01 3.39
N GLN A 244 -0.80 8.51 3.85
CA GLN A 244 -2.04 8.57 3.06
C GLN A 244 -2.54 10.01 2.89
N ILE A 245 -2.49 10.82 3.96
CA ILE A 245 -2.87 12.26 3.84
C ILE A 245 -1.99 12.96 2.79
N ARG A 246 -0.68 12.67 2.78
CA ARG A 246 0.23 13.25 1.79
C ARG A 246 -0.04 12.74 0.37
N ASP A 247 -0.37 11.46 0.25
CA ASP A 247 -0.76 10.85 -1.03
C ASP A 247 -2.03 11.49 -1.59
N ASP A 248 -3.04 11.75 -0.76
CA ASP A 248 -4.27 12.44 -1.13
C ASP A 248 -4.03 13.91 -1.53
N ILE A 249 -3.08 14.62 -0.87
CA ILE A 249 -2.65 15.95 -1.29
C ILE A 249 -2.00 15.87 -2.68
N LEU A 250 -1.12 14.90 -2.92
CA LEU A 250 -0.49 14.69 -4.21
C LEU A 250 -1.48 14.28 -5.31
N GLY A 251 -2.51 13.51 -4.97
CA GLY A 251 -3.58 13.11 -5.88
C GLY A 251 -4.47 14.27 -6.34
N SER A 252 -4.44 15.41 -5.63
CA SER A 252 -5.21 16.61 -5.97
C SER A 252 -4.34 17.76 -6.50
N PHE A 253 -3.09 17.89 -6.03
CA PHE A 253 -2.18 19.03 -6.30
C PHE A 253 -0.86 18.65 -6.94
N GLY A 254 -0.51 17.36 -7.02
CA GLY A 254 0.77 16.90 -7.57
C GLY A 254 0.91 17.15 -9.07
N VAL A 255 2.12 16.98 -9.59
CA VAL A 255 2.39 16.97 -11.03
C VAL A 255 2.56 15.53 -11.54
N VAL A 256 2.23 15.29 -12.80
CA VAL A 256 2.23 13.93 -13.40
C VAL A 256 3.59 13.23 -13.26
N GLU A 257 4.69 14.00 -13.37
CA GLU A 257 6.05 13.47 -13.23
C GLU A 257 6.34 12.86 -11.84
N THR A 258 5.63 13.30 -10.81
CA THR A 258 5.85 12.82 -9.42
C THR A 258 4.89 11.74 -9.00
N THR A 259 3.69 11.67 -9.58
CA THR A 259 2.61 10.78 -9.12
C THR A 259 2.46 9.51 -9.97
N GLY A 260 2.88 9.55 -11.23
CA GLY A 260 2.67 8.45 -12.20
C GLY A 260 1.19 8.25 -12.61
N LYS A 261 0.25 8.96 -11.99
CA LYS A 261 -1.17 9.15 -12.36
C LYS A 261 -1.42 10.64 -12.56
N GLY A 262 -2.47 11.01 -13.29
CA GLY A 262 -2.89 12.41 -13.39
C GLY A 262 -3.11 13.02 -12.00
N ALA A 263 -2.57 14.22 -11.75
CA ALA A 263 -2.71 14.96 -10.49
C ALA A 263 -4.16 15.40 -10.19
N ASP A 264 -5.09 15.00 -11.00
CA ASP A 264 -6.52 15.30 -10.95
C ASP A 264 -7.39 14.05 -10.71
N SER A 265 -6.75 12.88 -10.52
CA SER A 265 -7.47 11.61 -10.39
C SER A 265 -8.46 11.61 -9.23
N ASP A 266 -8.06 12.11 -8.06
CA ASP A 266 -8.92 12.15 -6.87
C ASP A 266 -10.09 13.13 -7.02
N ILE A 267 -9.91 14.22 -7.77
CA ILE A 267 -10.98 15.17 -8.13
C ILE A 267 -11.97 14.51 -9.10
N LYS A 268 -11.47 13.88 -10.16
CA LYS A 268 -12.28 13.22 -11.18
C LYS A 268 -13.06 12.00 -10.68
N THR A 269 -12.53 11.29 -9.69
CA THR A 269 -13.20 10.14 -9.06
C THR A 269 -14.07 10.55 -7.85
N ASN A 270 -14.04 11.82 -7.43
CA ASN A 270 -14.69 12.29 -6.21
C ASN A 270 -14.29 11.47 -4.98
N LYS A 271 -13.03 11.09 -4.88
CA LYS A 271 -12.50 10.34 -3.74
C LYS A 271 -12.73 11.13 -2.45
N LYS A 272 -13.28 10.50 -1.43
CA LYS A 272 -13.64 11.15 -0.16
C LYS A 272 -12.41 11.37 0.73
N THR A 273 -11.47 12.17 0.23
CA THR A 273 -10.25 12.54 0.95
C THR A 273 -10.54 13.58 2.04
N ILE A 274 -9.58 13.74 2.97
CA ILE A 274 -9.67 14.79 4.00
C ILE A 274 -9.77 16.19 3.38
N LEU A 275 -9.13 16.40 2.23
CA LEU A 275 -9.24 17.65 1.45
C LEU A 275 -10.68 17.92 1.03
N VAL A 276 -11.33 16.95 0.40
CA VAL A 276 -12.72 17.07 -0.08
C VAL A 276 -13.67 17.28 1.09
N ILE A 277 -13.54 16.48 2.16
CA ILE A 277 -14.38 16.57 3.36
C ILE A 277 -14.28 17.99 3.98
N LYS A 278 -13.06 18.47 4.20
CA LYS A 278 -12.82 19.79 4.81
C LYS A 278 -13.30 20.92 3.91
N THR A 279 -13.07 20.80 2.62
CA THR A 279 -13.57 21.78 1.63
C THR A 279 -15.09 21.92 1.71
N PHE A 280 -15.83 20.81 1.70
CA PHE A 280 -17.29 20.87 1.80
C PHE A 280 -17.81 21.43 3.13
N GLN A 281 -17.09 21.21 4.24
CA GLN A 281 -17.46 21.77 5.54
C GLN A 281 -17.40 23.29 5.57
N GLU A 282 -16.35 23.87 4.96
CA GLU A 282 -16.05 25.32 5.05
C GLU A 282 -16.53 26.13 3.81
N ALA A 283 -16.88 25.48 2.71
CA ALA A 283 -17.25 26.11 1.45
C ALA A 283 -18.59 26.89 1.52
N SER A 284 -18.64 28.05 0.85
CA SER A 284 -19.85 28.81 0.61
C SER A 284 -20.86 28.03 -0.24
N LYS A 285 -22.10 28.54 -0.34
CA LYS A 285 -23.14 27.94 -1.20
C LYS A 285 -22.72 27.95 -2.68
N GLU A 286 -22.07 29.01 -3.13
CA GLU A 286 -21.57 29.18 -4.49
C GLU A 286 -20.45 28.19 -4.78
N GLN A 287 -19.50 28.09 -3.86
CA GLN A 287 -18.40 27.12 -3.96
C GLN A 287 -18.91 25.67 -3.96
N LYS A 288 -19.88 25.33 -3.11
CA LYS A 288 -20.52 24.00 -3.10
C LYS A 288 -21.17 23.64 -4.43
N LYS A 289 -21.73 24.65 -5.14
CA LYS A 289 -22.30 24.44 -6.48
C LYS A 289 -21.20 24.09 -7.50
N VAL A 290 -20.06 24.76 -7.46
CA VAL A 290 -18.89 24.45 -8.33
C VAL A 290 -18.39 23.04 -8.01
N LEU A 291 -18.15 22.73 -6.74
CA LEU A 291 -17.70 21.42 -6.29
C LEU A 291 -18.63 20.29 -6.77
N GLY A 292 -19.94 20.50 -6.66
CA GLY A 292 -20.95 19.51 -7.09
C GLY A 292 -20.99 19.24 -8.59
N ASN A 293 -20.53 20.19 -9.42
CA ASN A 293 -20.46 20.02 -10.88
C ASN A 293 -19.15 19.36 -11.34
N VAL A 294 -18.05 19.56 -10.64
CA VAL A 294 -16.71 19.17 -11.07
C VAL A 294 -16.25 17.86 -10.42
N LEU A 295 -16.51 17.67 -9.12
CA LEU A 295 -16.10 16.45 -8.43
C LEU A 295 -16.85 15.23 -8.95
N GLY A 296 -16.11 14.21 -9.38
CA GLY A 296 -16.66 12.99 -9.98
C GLY A 296 -16.96 13.07 -11.47
N ASN A 297 -16.67 14.20 -12.11
CA ASN A 297 -16.85 14.37 -13.53
C ASN A 297 -15.55 14.06 -14.28
N GLN A 298 -15.50 12.90 -14.94
CA GLN A 298 -14.33 12.45 -15.70
C GLN A 298 -13.96 13.40 -16.86
N ASN A 299 -14.92 14.21 -17.34
CA ASN A 299 -14.75 15.15 -18.45
C ASN A 299 -14.44 16.58 -17.99
N SER A 300 -14.18 16.81 -16.67
CA SER A 300 -13.81 18.13 -16.17
C SER A 300 -12.57 18.67 -16.86
N THR A 301 -12.64 19.95 -17.25
CA THR A 301 -11.51 20.62 -17.91
C THR A 301 -10.40 20.95 -16.89
N PRO A 302 -9.16 21.21 -17.34
CA PRO A 302 -8.10 21.67 -16.46
C PRO A 302 -8.47 22.92 -15.65
N GLU A 303 -9.19 23.87 -16.25
CA GLU A 303 -9.64 25.10 -15.62
C GLU A 303 -10.67 24.82 -14.49
N GLU A 304 -11.60 23.89 -14.72
CA GLU A 304 -12.57 23.47 -13.70
C GLU A 304 -11.86 22.76 -12.53
N ILE A 305 -10.85 21.94 -12.81
CA ILE A 305 -10.05 21.29 -11.79
C ILE A 305 -9.27 22.31 -10.96
N ASP A 306 -8.68 23.33 -11.61
CA ASP A 306 -7.97 24.41 -10.92
C ASP A 306 -8.92 25.27 -10.06
N MET A 307 -10.17 25.48 -10.49
CA MET A 307 -11.19 26.10 -9.63
C MET A 307 -11.44 25.29 -8.35
N VAL A 308 -11.49 23.96 -8.43
CA VAL A 308 -11.62 23.10 -7.24
C VAL A 308 -10.40 23.23 -6.33
N ARG A 309 -9.18 23.23 -6.88
CA ARG A 309 -7.93 23.43 -6.13
C ARG A 309 -7.92 24.79 -5.43
N ASP A 310 -8.38 25.85 -6.09
CA ASP A 310 -8.46 27.17 -5.48
C ASP A 310 -9.48 27.20 -4.33
N ILE A 311 -10.64 26.59 -4.48
CA ILE A 311 -11.59 26.42 -3.39
C ILE A 311 -10.97 25.64 -2.22
N MET A 312 -10.23 24.58 -2.47
CA MET A 312 -9.52 23.82 -1.42
C MET A 312 -8.48 24.67 -0.67
N ARG A 313 -7.82 25.62 -1.35
CA ARG A 313 -6.89 26.60 -0.72
C ARG A 313 -7.66 27.65 0.09
N GLU A 314 -8.67 28.28 -0.50
CA GLU A 314 -9.47 29.34 0.10
C GLU A 314 -10.22 28.91 1.35
N THR A 315 -10.74 27.67 1.36
CA THR A 315 -11.41 27.06 2.53
C THR A 315 -10.42 26.62 3.61
N GLY A 316 -9.12 26.71 3.34
CA GLY A 316 -8.08 26.24 4.26
C GLY A 316 -7.95 24.71 4.36
N ALA A 317 -8.64 23.96 3.51
CA ALA A 317 -8.60 22.47 3.54
C ALA A 317 -7.19 21.92 3.28
N LEU A 318 -6.41 22.52 2.37
CA LEU A 318 -5.04 22.15 2.11
C LEU A 318 -4.17 22.32 3.36
N ALA A 319 -4.16 23.54 3.95
CA ALA A 319 -3.38 23.85 5.15
C ALA A 319 -3.78 22.97 6.35
N TYR A 320 -5.06 22.64 6.48
CA TYR A 320 -5.56 21.71 7.49
C TYR A 320 -4.99 20.31 7.30
N SER A 321 -5.00 19.80 6.07
CA SER A 321 -4.50 18.46 5.73
C SER A 321 -2.99 18.36 5.98
N GLU A 322 -2.22 19.38 5.58
CA GLU A 322 -0.77 19.46 5.85
C GLU A 322 -0.48 19.42 7.35
N LYS A 323 -1.18 20.25 8.14
CA LYS A 323 -1.04 20.26 9.61
C LYS A 323 -1.41 18.93 10.27
N LYS A 324 -2.39 18.21 9.71
CA LYS A 324 -2.73 16.85 10.18
C LYS A 324 -1.61 15.86 9.89
N ALA A 325 -1.02 15.89 8.68
CA ALA A 325 0.11 15.05 8.34
C ALA A 325 1.31 15.32 9.27
N GLU A 326 1.66 16.58 9.50
CA GLU A 326 2.73 17.00 10.43
C GLU A 326 2.47 16.51 11.87
N LYS A 327 1.21 16.58 12.33
CA LYS A 327 0.84 16.05 13.66
C LYS A 327 1.14 14.55 13.76
N PHE A 328 0.80 13.77 12.74
CA PHE A 328 1.08 12.33 12.73
C PHE A 328 2.58 12.05 12.64
N VAL A 329 3.36 12.84 11.92
CA VAL A 329 4.83 12.76 11.91
C VAL A 329 5.39 12.95 13.31
N LYS A 330 4.90 13.96 14.05
CA LYS A 330 5.33 14.19 15.43
C LYS A 330 5.00 12.98 16.33
N ILE A 331 3.79 12.44 16.23
CA ILE A 331 3.38 11.24 16.98
C ILE A 331 4.31 10.07 16.64
N ALA A 332 4.59 9.82 15.37
CA ALA A 332 5.47 8.74 14.95
C ALA A 332 6.86 8.87 15.58
N LYS A 333 7.48 10.06 15.51
CA LYS A 333 8.81 10.28 16.10
C LYS A 333 8.82 10.05 17.62
N THR A 334 7.86 10.64 18.34
CA THR A 334 7.77 10.50 19.80
C THR A 334 7.55 9.06 20.21
N SER A 335 6.78 8.27 19.43
CA SER A 335 6.53 6.86 19.75
C SER A 335 7.81 6.01 19.78
N LEU A 336 8.82 6.33 18.95
CA LEU A 336 10.09 5.60 18.96
C LEU A 336 10.87 5.78 20.29
N GLU A 337 10.67 6.90 20.98
CA GLU A 337 11.31 7.22 22.26
C GLU A 337 10.67 6.45 23.43
N GLU A 338 9.44 5.92 23.26
CA GLU A 338 8.72 5.14 24.28
C GLU A 338 9.21 3.68 24.38
N ALA A 339 10.06 3.23 23.46
CA ALA A 339 10.54 1.86 23.41
C ALA A 339 11.44 1.52 24.59
N GLU A 340 11.17 0.37 25.25
CA GLU A 340 11.98 -0.13 26.37
C GLU A 340 12.19 -1.65 26.23
N PRO A 341 13.45 -2.13 26.16
CA PRO A 341 14.67 -1.33 26.06
C PRO A 341 14.70 -0.46 24.80
N PRO A 342 15.57 0.57 24.74
CA PRO A 342 15.71 1.42 23.55
C PRO A 342 15.93 0.61 22.29
N LEU A 343 15.39 1.11 21.18
CA LEU A 343 15.62 0.54 19.84
C LEU A 343 17.06 0.80 19.38
N GLU A 344 17.55 -0.02 18.47
CA GLU A 344 18.85 0.17 17.85
C GLU A 344 18.90 1.51 17.11
N LYS A 345 19.96 2.31 17.37
CA LYS A 345 20.06 3.69 16.90
C LYS A 345 19.97 3.84 15.37
N LYS A 346 20.64 2.96 14.61
CA LYS A 346 20.60 3.03 13.14
C LYS A 346 19.20 2.79 12.59
N ALA A 347 18.44 1.90 13.23
CA ALA A 347 17.04 1.67 12.85
C ALA A 347 16.17 2.88 13.19
N VAL A 348 16.35 3.50 14.37
CA VAL A 348 15.65 4.74 14.75
C VAL A 348 15.97 5.88 13.79
N ASP A 349 17.23 6.06 13.42
CA ASP A 349 17.65 7.08 12.44
C ASP A 349 16.95 6.85 11.10
N TRP A 350 16.92 5.62 10.60
CA TRP A 350 16.26 5.25 9.35
C TRP A 350 14.73 5.47 9.41
N LEU A 351 14.06 5.05 10.48
CA LEU A 351 12.62 5.25 10.68
C LEU A 351 12.26 6.74 10.76
N THR A 352 13.10 7.54 11.43
CA THR A 352 12.93 8.99 11.52
C THR A 352 13.07 9.67 10.16
N GLU A 353 14.02 9.24 9.35
CA GLU A 353 14.19 9.76 7.98
C GLU A 353 13.04 9.31 7.06
N LEU A 354 12.52 8.09 7.21
CA LEU A 354 11.35 7.65 6.45
C LEU A 354 10.14 8.55 6.72
N VAL A 355 9.84 8.84 7.98
CA VAL A 355 8.66 9.64 8.30
C VAL A 355 8.82 11.10 7.86
N ASN A 356 10.05 11.66 7.85
CA ASN A 356 10.33 12.97 7.24
C ASN A 356 10.09 12.93 5.73
N PHE A 357 10.67 11.95 5.05
CA PHE A 357 10.52 11.78 3.61
C PHE A 357 9.06 11.68 3.18
N VAL A 358 8.21 11.05 3.98
CA VAL A 358 6.77 10.93 3.70
C VAL A 358 6.12 12.31 3.53
N VAL A 359 6.49 13.30 4.34
CA VAL A 359 5.87 14.64 4.34
C VAL A 359 6.58 15.61 3.40
N GLU A 360 7.88 15.41 3.16
CA GLU A 360 8.70 16.27 2.29
C GLU A 360 8.45 16.06 0.78
N ARG A 361 7.61 15.08 0.38
CA ARG A 361 7.21 14.92 -1.02
C ARG A 361 6.54 16.19 -1.50
N ALA A 362 7.21 16.90 -2.45
CA ALA A 362 6.66 18.10 -3.08
C ALA A 362 5.52 17.76 -4.07
N TYR A 363 4.57 18.68 -4.21
CA TYR A 363 3.54 18.71 -5.26
C TYR A 363 3.87 19.81 -6.27
#